data_43c3b2da26a5d47411a9c16bf14e1da6
#
_entry.id   43c3b2da26a5d47411a9c16bf14e1da6
#
_cell.length_a   1.000
_cell.length_b   1.000
_cell.length_c   1.000
_cell.angle_alpha   90.00
_cell.angle_beta   90.00
_cell.angle_gamma   90.00
#
_symmetry.space_group_name_H-M   'P 1'
#
loop_
_entity.id
_entity.type
_entity.pdbx_description
1 polymer ?
#
loop_
_entity_poly.entity_id
_entity_poly.type
_entity_poly.pdbx_seq_one_letter_code
_entity_poly.pdbx_strand_id
1 'polypeptide(L)'
;VREVLLLLFLSLPFTASAADAPWWGFALHGYPVTETRLAGLKYETGLAPHVVVFFLQWPSHGETGPFPEESLEAIWSQRALPCLTWEPMYYRDGQEITILADEILGGKYDAYLRDFAEHARRWGRPFLIRFAHEMNLDRYHWGTDRGGYGPESPQIYQRMFRYVVESFRRFGAYNVRWAFCPNAESVPYGDPSAVWNRPEAYYPGDDVVDVLGMDGYNWGMTKTREKDGWQSRWQTFGEIFENLYRSLTRLAPEKPVWVFETGSMNAGGDRTAWLREALSLAREWRLSGICWFQVDKEVDWRLDIRRDAEAVGIVRGGPPLPGYGSGGGE
;
A
#
# COMPACT_ATOMS: atom_id res chain seq x y z
N VAL A 1 32.96 -16.68 -6.49
CA VAL A 1 32.84 -15.46 -7.29
C VAL A 1 31.37 -15.13 -7.63
N ARG A 2 30.43 -16.10 -7.54
CA ARG A 2 29.00 -15.88 -7.81
C ARG A 2 28.19 -15.39 -6.58
N GLU A 3 28.68 -15.57 -5.37
CA GLU A 3 27.97 -15.17 -4.13
C GLU A 3 28.15 -13.71 -3.75
N VAL A 4 29.22 -13.04 -4.20
CA VAL A 4 29.49 -11.64 -3.88
C VAL A 4 28.66 -10.67 -4.73
N LEU A 5 28.15 -11.10 -5.90
CA LEU A 5 27.32 -10.25 -6.77
C LEU A 5 25.87 -10.18 -6.31
N LEU A 6 25.39 -11.15 -5.51
CA LEU A 6 24.01 -11.17 -5.00
C LEU A 6 23.77 -10.21 -3.84
N LEU A 7 24.82 -9.89 -3.09
CA LEU A 7 24.74 -8.97 -1.93
C LEU A 7 24.70 -7.49 -2.30
N LEU A 8 25.16 -7.13 -3.50
CA LEU A 8 25.16 -5.73 -3.97
C LEU A 8 23.82 -5.27 -4.55
N PHE A 9 22.93 -6.18 -4.92
CA PHE A 9 21.57 -5.84 -5.38
C PHE A 9 20.54 -5.73 -4.25
N LEU A 10 20.87 -6.17 -3.03
CA LEU A 10 20.00 -6.09 -1.84
C LEU A 10 20.02 -4.74 -1.13
N SER A 11 20.88 -3.82 -1.56
CA SER A 11 21.04 -2.49 -0.94
C SER A 11 20.57 -1.33 -1.79
N LEU A 12 19.54 -1.52 -2.65
CA LEU A 12 18.80 -0.35 -3.13
C LEU A 12 18.09 0.24 -1.91
N PRO A 13 18.46 1.45 -1.50
CA PRO A 13 17.77 2.09 -0.39
C PRO A 13 16.31 2.33 -0.83
N PHE A 14 15.36 1.62 -0.25
CA PHE A 14 13.94 1.97 -0.31
C PHE A 14 13.64 3.27 0.46
N THR A 15 14.68 3.94 0.91
CA THR A 15 14.68 5.22 1.57
C THR A 15 15.10 6.29 0.56
N ALA A 16 14.23 7.26 0.29
CA ALA A 16 14.68 8.52 -0.27
C ALA A 16 15.78 9.07 0.66
N SER A 17 16.89 9.53 0.07
CA SER A 17 17.88 10.27 0.83
C SER A 17 17.18 11.49 1.44
N ALA A 18 17.66 11.97 2.59
CA ALA A 18 17.06 13.14 3.27
C ALA A 18 17.03 14.43 2.41
N ALA A 19 17.65 14.40 1.23
CA ALA A 19 17.65 15.47 0.23
C ALA A 19 16.67 15.23 -0.93
N ASP A 20 16.09 14.02 -1.05
CA ASP A 20 15.25 13.65 -2.18
C ASP A 20 13.77 13.86 -1.82
N ALA A 21 12.98 14.34 -2.81
CA ALA A 21 11.53 14.41 -2.62
C ALA A 21 10.92 13.00 -2.55
N PRO A 22 9.77 12.85 -1.89
CA PRO A 22 9.09 11.58 -1.81
C PRO A 22 8.73 11.04 -3.20
N TRP A 23 8.83 9.75 -3.38
CA TRP A 23 8.38 9.10 -4.60
C TRP A 23 6.88 9.28 -4.77
N TRP A 24 6.48 9.53 -6.01
CA TRP A 24 5.06 9.59 -6.37
C TRP A 24 4.63 8.29 -7.03
N GLY A 25 3.49 7.76 -6.60
CA GLY A 25 2.93 6.54 -7.15
C GLY A 25 1.43 6.62 -7.36
N PHE A 26 0.88 5.52 -7.86
CA PHE A 26 -0.56 5.33 -7.97
C PHE A 26 -0.98 3.98 -7.41
N ALA A 27 -2.11 3.95 -6.69
CA ALA A 27 -2.81 2.74 -6.34
C ALA A 27 -3.94 2.51 -7.35
N LEU A 28 -3.92 1.36 -8.02
CA LEU A 28 -4.79 1.00 -9.14
C LEU A 28 -5.68 -0.18 -8.73
N HIS A 29 -6.99 -0.01 -8.81
CA HIS A 29 -7.93 -1.11 -8.57
C HIS A 29 -7.98 -2.07 -9.76
N GLY A 30 -8.06 -3.35 -9.50
CA GLY A 30 -8.19 -4.42 -10.51
C GLY A 30 -6.86 -5.01 -10.98
N TYR A 31 -6.95 -6.24 -11.44
CA TYR A 31 -5.86 -7.10 -11.91
C TYR A 31 -6.22 -7.72 -13.26
N PRO A 32 -5.26 -7.89 -14.20
CA PRO A 32 -3.85 -7.51 -14.12
C PRO A 32 -3.57 -6.02 -14.39
N VAL A 33 -2.39 -5.56 -13.96
CA VAL A 33 -1.81 -4.29 -14.41
C VAL A 33 -0.94 -4.57 -15.63
N THR A 34 -1.37 -4.06 -16.79
CA THR A 34 -0.70 -4.28 -18.08
C THR A 34 0.06 -3.02 -18.53
N GLU A 35 0.98 -3.15 -19.49
CA GLU A 35 1.66 -2.00 -20.10
C GLU A 35 0.67 -1.02 -20.75
N THR A 36 -0.37 -1.53 -21.40
CA THR A 36 -1.45 -0.71 -21.99
C THR A 36 -2.14 0.13 -20.93
N ARG A 37 -2.44 -0.47 -19.78
CA ARG A 37 -3.06 0.23 -18.66
C ARG A 37 -2.16 1.32 -18.08
N LEU A 38 -0.86 1.05 -17.96
CA LEU A 38 0.13 2.02 -17.49
C LEU A 38 0.33 3.16 -18.50
N ALA A 39 0.27 2.86 -19.79
CA ALA A 39 0.27 3.89 -20.84
C ALA A 39 -0.98 4.78 -20.77
N GLY A 40 -2.16 4.19 -20.53
CA GLY A 40 -3.42 4.90 -20.27
C GLY A 40 -3.31 5.82 -19.06
N LEU A 41 -2.81 5.30 -17.94
CA LEU A 41 -2.56 6.08 -16.72
C LEU A 41 -1.68 7.31 -16.98
N LYS A 42 -0.58 7.13 -17.70
CA LYS A 42 0.33 8.23 -18.09
C LYS A 42 -0.35 9.24 -18.99
N TYR A 43 -1.20 8.78 -19.93
CA TYR A 43 -1.96 9.67 -20.80
C TYR A 43 -2.98 10.50 -20.02
N GLU A 44 -3.73 9.88 -19.12
CA GLU A 44 -4.76 10.53 -18.31
C GLU A 44 -4.18 11.52 -17.30
N THR A 45 -3.13 11.12 -16.60
CA THR A 45 -2.54 11.93 -15.54
C THR A 45 -1.38 12.81 -16.00
N GLY A 46 -0.73 12.45 -17.11
CA GLY A 46 0.51 13.07 -17.54
C GLY A 46 1.68 12.83 -16.60
N LEU A 47 1.59 11.85 -15.68
CA LEU A 47 2.61 11.52 -14.67
C LEU A 47 3.13 10.10 -14.92
N ALA A 48 4.44 9.92 -14.71
CA ALA A 48 5.06 8.61 -14.64
C ALA A 48 5.21 8.21 -13.17
N PRO A 49 4.66 7.07 -12.72
CA PRO A 49 4.79 6.65 -11.34
C PRO A 49 6.19 6.10 -11.04
N HIS A 50 6.67 6.30 -9.81
CA HIS A 50 7.81 5.60 -9.24
C HIS A 50 7.39 4.27 -8.58
N VAL A 51 6.13 4.21 -8.13
CA VAL A 51 5.54 3.06 -7.47
C VAL A 51 4.13 2.84 -8.03
N VAL A 52 3.79 1.58 -8.25
CA VAL A 52 2.42 1.19 -8.60
C VAL A 52 1.93 0.16 -7.60
N VAL A 53 0.91 0.54 -6.84
CA VAL A 53 0.18 -0.34 -5.94
C VAL A 53 -0.94 -1.00 -6.72
N PHE A 54 -1.08 -2.31 -6.60
CA PHE A 54 -2.17 -3.08 -7.20
C PHE A 54 -2.62 -4.20 -6.27
N PHE A 55 -3.81 -4.75 -6.50
CA PHE A 55 -4.47 -5.66 -5.59
C PHE A 55 -4.59 -7.05 -6.19
N LEU A 56 -4.34 -8.07 -5.38
CA LEU A 56 -4.53 -9.47 -5.73
C LEU A 56 -5.10 -10.23 -4.53
N GLN A 57 -6.23 -10.88 -4.73
CA GLN A 57 -6.85 -11.76 -3.77
C GLN A 57 -6.21 -13.15 -3.84
N TRP A 58 -6.28 -13.88 -2.74
CA TRP A 58 -5.85 -15.26 -2.68
C TRP A 58 -6.82 -16.19 -3.43
N PRO A 59 -6.38 -17.37 -3.87
CA PRO A 59 -7.29 -18.37 -4.44
C PRO A 59 -8.13 -19.02 -3.35
N SER A 60 -9.21 -19.70 -3.75
CA SER A 60 -9.87 -20.62 -2.84
C SER A 60 -8.94 -21.79 -2.49
N HIS A 61 -9.18 -22.41 -1.33
CA HIS A 61 -8.36 -23.55 -0.90
C HIS A 61 -8.37 -24.67 -1.94
N GLY A 62 -7.19 -25.16 -2.27
CA GLY A 62 -6.99 -26.23 -3.25
C GLY A 62 -6.88 -25.76 -4.71
N GLU A 63 -7.11 -24.47 -4.98
CA GLU A 63 -6.89 -23.87 -6.28
C GLU A 63 -5.48 -23.25 -6.36
N THR A 64 -4.91 -23.25 -7.58
CA THR A 64 -3.66 -22.54 -7.85
C THR A 64 -3.95 -21.07 -8.12
N GLY A 65 -3.47 -20.19 -7.25
CA GLY A 65 -3.51 -18.74 -7.49
C GLY A 65 -2.40 -18.30 -8.43
N PRO A 66 -2.64 -17.31 -9.29
CA PRO A 66 -1.58 -16.81 -10.17
C PRO A 66 -0.50 -16.07 -9.37
N PHE A 67 0.76 -16.30 -9.71
CA PHE A 67 1.81 -15.33 -9.41
C PHE A 67 1.67 -14.17 -10.40
N PRO A 68 1.68 -12.90 -9.95
CA PRO A 68 1.34 -11.76 -10.81
C PRO A 68 2.50 -11.29 -11.70
N GLU A 69 3.22 -12.21 -12.35
CA GLU A 69 4.44 -11.94 -13.11
C GLU A 69 4.22 -10.89 -14.21
N GLU A 70 3.11 -10.99 -14.96
CA GLU A 70 2.75 -10.01 -16.00
C GLU A 70 2.67 -8.59 -15.44
N SER A 71 1.99 -8.42 -14.29
CA SER A 71 1.86 -7.10 -13.67
C SER A 71 3.18 -6.59 -13.10
N LEU A 72 3.97 -7.48 -12.49
CA LEU A 72 5.29 -7.14 -11.97
C LEU A 72 6.23 -6.70 -13.11
N GLU A 73 6.25 -7.43 -14.24
CA GLU A 73 7.04 -7.08 -15.42
C GLU A 73 6.57 -5.77 -16.06
N ALA A 74 5.26 -5.59 -16.25
CA ALA A 74 4.71 -4.37 -16.82
C ALA A 74 5.07 -3.13 -16.00
N ILE A 75 5.00 -3.22 -14.67
CA ILE A 75 5.38 -2.12 -13.78
C ILE A 75 6.90 -1.89 -13.80
N TRP A 76 7.66 -2.97 -13.71
CA TRP A 76 9.12 -2.90 -13.71
C TRP A 76 9.68 -2.35 -15.03
N SER A 77 9.06 -2.68 -16.18
CA SER A 77 9.44 -2.13 -17.50
C SER A 77 9.31 -0.62 -17.58
N GLN A 78 8.37 -0.03 -16.80
CA GLN A 78 8.23 1.43 -16.63
C GLN A 78 9.22 2.02 -15.62
N ARG A 79 10.12 1.18 -15.06
CA ARG A 79 11.08 1.56 -14.02
C ARG A 79 10.39 2.03 -12.73
N ALA A 80 9.21 1.50 -12.47
CA ALA A 80 8.47 1.70 -11.24
C ALA A 80 8.62 0.48 -10.31
N LEU A 81 8.52 0.72 -9.01
CA LEU A 81 8.52 -0.33 -7.99
C LEU A 81 7.12 -0.93 -7.89
N PRO A 82 6.95 -2.25 -8.09
CA PRO A 82 5.69 -2.91 -7.84
C PRO A 82 5.40 -3.01 -6.34
N CYS A 83 4.16 -2.70 -5.94
CA CYS A 83 3.65 -2.91 -4.59
C CYS A 83 2.35 -3.71 -4.68
N LEU A 84 2.41 -4.96 -4.30
CA LEU A 84 1.26 -5.86 -4.28
C LEU A 84 0.50 -5.73 -2.97
N THR A 85 -0.75 -5.27 -3.01
CA THR A 85 -1.70 -5.46 -1.92
C THR A 85 -2.26 -6.87 -2.00
N TRP A 86 -1.91 -7.70 -1.03
CA TRP A 86 -2.21 -9.13 -1.04
C TRP A 86 -3.22 -9.49 0.02
N GLU A 87 -4.43 -9.83 -0.45
CA GLU A 87 -5.61 -9.94 0.38
C GLU A 87 -6.01 -11.40 0.59
N PRO A 88 -6.00 -11.91 1.86
CA PRO A 88 -6.37 -13.28 2.18
C PRO A 88 -7.90 -13.47 2.15
N MET A 89 -8.47 -13.30 0.97
CA MET A 89 -9.88 -13.50 0.61
C MET A 89 -9.99 -13.81 -0.87
N TYR A 90 -11.13 -14.32 -1.32
CA TYR A 90 -11.43 -14.51 -2.75
C TYR A 90 -12.88 -14.16 -3.06
N TYR A 91 -13.20 -14.04 -4.34
CA TYR A 91 -14.56 -13.83 -4.80
C TYR A 91 -15.13 -15.12 -5.41
N ARG A 92 -16.36 -15.46 -5.04
CA ARG A 92 -17.14 -16.53 -5.65
C ARG A 92 -18.54 -16.02 -5.91
N ASP A 93 -19.00 -16.11 -7.15
CA ASP A 93 -20.33 -15.61 -7.58
C ASP A 93 -20.58 -14.14 -7.18
N GLY A 94 -19.53 -13.31 -7.25
CA GLY A 94 -19.57 -11.89 -6.86
C GLY A 94 -19.58 -11.62 -5.36
N GLN A 95 -19.52 -12.66 -4.53
CA GLN A 95 -19.44 -12.53 -3.08
C GLN A 95 -18.01 -12.67 -2.59
N GLU A 96 -17.62 -11.81 -1.64
CA GLU A 96 -16.36 -11.89 -0.93
C GLU A 96 -16.39 -13.06 0.05
N ILE A 97 -15.44 -13.99 -0.09
CA ILE A 97 -15.28 -15.14 0.80
C ILE A 97 -14.01 -14.93 1.62
N THR A 98 -14.16 -14.93 2.92
CA THR A 98 -13.08 -14.71 3.88
C THR A 98 -12.20 -15.95 4.02
N ILE A 99 -10.88 -15.73 4.14
CA ILE A 99 -9.93 -16.75 4.56
C ILE A 99 -9.51 -16.39 5.99
N LEU A 100 -9.92 -17.19 6.95
CA LEU A 100 -9.65 -16.91 8.35
C LEU A 100 -8.17 -17.12 8.69
N ALA A 101 -7.66 -16.36 9.65
CA ALA A 101 -6.28 -16.49 10.12
C ALA A 101 -5.96 -17.90 10.61
N ASP A 102 -6.91 -18.59 11.23
CA ASP A 102 -6.73 -19.97 11.70
C ASP A 102 -6.52 -20.97 10.56
N GLU A 103 -7.11 -20.72 9.37
CA GLU A 103 -6.89 -21.57 8.19
C GLU A 103 -5.46 -21.40 7.67
N ILE A 104 -4.94 -20.17 7.69
CA ILE A 104 -3.56 -19.86 7.28
C ILE A 104 -2.58 -20.45 8.30
N LEU A 105 -2.79 -20.19 9.60
CA LEU A 105 -1.94 -20.67 10.68
C LEU A 105 -1.98 -22.19 10.83
N GLY A 106 -3.09 -22.83 10.46
CA GLY A 106 -3.25 -24.28 10.40
C GLY A 106 -2.60 -24.94 9.18
N GLY A 107 -1.92 -24.16 8.30
CA GLY A 107 -1.19 -24.68 7.15
C GLY A 107 -2.06 -25.00 5.93
N LYS A 108 -3.33 -24.62 5.93
CA LYS A 108 -4.26 -24.92 4.84
C LYS A 108 -3.80 -24.29 3.52
N TYR A 109 -3.03 -23.20 3.58
CA TYR A 109 -2.52 -22.47 2.42
C TYR A 109 -1.01 -22.66 2.18
N ASP A 110 -0.35 -23.59 2.84
CA ASP A 110 1.10 -23.80 2.73
C ASP A 110 1.58 -24.11 1.32
N ALA A 111 0.80 -24.88 0.56
CA ALA A 111 1.11 -25.19 -0.82
C ALA A 111 1.09 -23.93 -1.69
N TYR A 112 0.09 -23.06 -1.51
CA TYR A 112 -0.02 -21.80 -2.21
C TYR A 112 1.11 -20.83 -1.83
N LEU A 113 1.38 -20.68 -0.53
CA LEU A 113 2.47 -19.83 -0.02
C LEU A 113 3.83 -20.26 -0.55
N ARG A 114 4.10 -21.58 -0.58
CA ARG A 114 5.32 -22.14 -1.15
C ARG A 114 5.44 -21.81 -2.63
N ASP A 115 4.41 -22.10 -3.41
CA ASP A 115 4.42 -21.89 -4.86
C ASP A 115 4.62 -20.42 -5.20
N PHE A 116 3.90 -19.51 -4.52
CA PHE A 116 4.05 -18.07 -4.69
C PHE A 116 5.46 -17.59 -4.31
N ALA A 117 6.00 -18.05 -3.18
CA ALA A 117 7.37 -17.71 -2.76
C ALA A 117 8.43 -18.21 -3.74
N GLU A 118 8.29 -19.42 -4.27
CA GLU A 118 9.21 -19.96 -5.28
C GLU A 118 9.15 -19.15 -6.58
N HIS A 119 7.97 -18.70 -7.02
CA HIS A 119 7.84 -17.82 -8.17
C HIS A 119 8.46 -16.44 -7.89
N ALA A 120 8.22 -15.84 -6.73
CA ALA A 120 8.85 -14.59 -6.32
C ALA A 120 10.39 -14.71 -6.35
N ARG A 121 10.94 -15.79 -5.81
CA ARG A 121 12.38 -16.07 -5.83
C ARG A 121 12.92 -16.22 -7.26
N ARG A 122 12.19 -16.91 -8.16
CA ARG A 122 12.60 -17.07 -9.57
C ARG A 122 12.56 -15.76 -10.33
N TRP A 123 11.52 -14.95 -10.11
CA TRP A 123 11.42 -13.61 -10.69
C TRP A 123 12.60 -12.72 -10.25
N GLY A 124 13.05 -12.82 -8.99
CA GLY A 124 14.34 -12.37 -8.47
C GLY A 124 14.52 -10.86 -8.29
N ARG A 125 13.61 -10.01 -8.81
CA ARG A 125 13.68 -8.56 -8.66
C ARG A 125 12.93 -8.12 -7.40
N PRO A 126 13.28 -6.98 -6.78
CA PRO A 126 12.60 -6.49 -5.59
C PRO A 126 11.19 -6.00 -5.89
N PHE A 127 10.24 -6.32 -5.00
CA PHE A 127 8.91 -5.75 -4.96
C PHE A 127 8.37 -5.73 -3.53
N LEU A 128 7.37 -4.89 -3.28
CA LEU A 128 6.69 -4.81 -2.00
C LEU A 128 5.48 -5.74 -1.98
N ILE A 129 5.25 -6.38 -0.84
CA ILE A 129 3.96 -6.99 -0.50
C ILE A 129 3.38 -6.26 0.70
N ARG A 130 2.21 -5.68 0.51
CA ARG A 130 1.35 -5.10 1.52
C ARG A 130 0.28 -6.13 1.87
N PHE A 131 0.64 -7.03 2.79
CA PHE A 131 -0.21 -8.14 3.19
C PHE A 131 -1.25 -7.71 4.21
N ALA A 132 -2.52 -8.07 3.97
CA ALA A 132 -3.63 -7.86 4.89
C ALA A 132 -3.66 -6.42 5.47
N HIS A 133 -3.69 -5.43 4.59
CA HIS A 133 -3.67 -4.01 4.94
C HIS A 133 -4.92 -3.56 5.70
N GLU A 134 -4.90 -2.36 6.28
CA GLU A 134 -6.05 -1.73 6.96
C GLU A 134 -6.73 -2.62 8.02
N MET A 135 -5.94 -3.40 8.74
CA MET A 135 -6.41 -4.36 9.74
C MET A 135 -7.16 -3.72 10.91
N ASN A 136 -7.02 -2.41 11.09
CA ASN A 136 -7.69 -1.63 12.13
C ASN A 136 -9.07 -1.07 11.71
N LEU A 137 -9.52 -1.38 10.48
CA LEU A 137 -10.87 -1.09 9.99
C LEU A 137 -11.76 -2.34 10.06
N ASP A 138 -13.08 -2.13 10.10
CA ASP A 138 -14.08 -3.20 10.02
C ASP A 138 -14.45 -3.58 8.57
N ARG A 139 -13.77 -3.00 7.59
CA ARG A 139 -13.93 -3.38 6.17
C ARG A 139 -13.45 -4.81 5.92
N TYR A 140 -12.40 -5.23 6.58
CA TYR A 140 -11.73 -6.50 6.35
C TYR A 140 -11.81 -7.43 7.56
N HIS A 141 -11.82 -8.74 7.30
CA HIS A 141 -11.97 -9.78 8.33
C HIS A 141 -10.67 -10.19 9.03
N TRP A 142 -9.52 -9.74 8.55
CA TRP A 142 -8.21 -10.06 9.14
C TRP A 142 -7.80 -9.18 10.33
N GLY A 143 -8.69 -8.29 10.75
CA GLY A 143 -8.55 -7.46 11.93
C GLY A 143 -9.89 -7.16 12.57
N THR A 144 -9.90 -6.39 13.63
CA THR A 144 -11.09 -5.95 14.38
C THR A 144 -11.98 -7.12 14.85
N ASP A 145 -13.27 -6.87 15.03
CA ASP A 145 -14.26 -7.92 15.38
C ASP A 145 -14.76 -8.70 14.16
N ARG A 146 -14.43 -8.27 12.95
CA ARG A 146 -15.00 -8.85 11.73
C ARG A 146 -14.54 -10.29 11.48
N GLY A 147 -13.33 -10.64 11.93
CA GLY A 147 -12.85 -12.02 11.89
C GLY A 147 -13.38 -12.90 13.02
N GLY A 148 -14.16 -12.35 13.94
CA GLY A 148 -14.66 -13.06 15.10
C GLY A 148 -13.66 -13.19 16.27
N TYR A 149 -12.53 -12.49 16.21
CA TYR A 149 -11.46 -12.59 17.23
C TYR A 149 -11.52 -11.48 18.30
N GLY A 150 -12.26 -10.39 18.05
CA GLY A 150 -12.41 -9.28 18.98
C GLY A 150 -11.06 -8.72 19.46
N PRO A 151 -10.88 -8.52 20.78
CA PRO A 151 -9.64 -7.97 21.34
C PRO A 151 -8.38 -8.82 21.13
N GLU A 152 -8.52 -10.08 20.68
CA GLU A 152 -7.40 -10.96 20.33
C GLU A 152 -6.92 -10.76 18.87
N SER A 153 -7.69 -10.00 18.06
CA SER A 153 -7.37 -9.73 16.65
C SER A 153 -5.94 -9.25 16.41
N PRO A 154 -5.37 -8.33 17.20
CA PRO A 154 -3.99 -7.90 17.00
C PRO A 154 -2.98 -9.04 17.08
N GLN A 155 -3.07 -9.88 18.10
CA GLN A 155 -2.14 -10.99 18.30
C GLN A 155 -2.29 -12.06 17.22
N ILE A 156 -3.52 -12.30 16.77
CA ILE A 156 -3.82 -13.26 15.70
C ILE A 156 -3.26 -12.72 14.37
N TYR A 157 -3.47 -11.44 14.06
CA TYR A 157 -2.90 -10.77 12.89
C TYR A 157 -1.37 -10.84 12.90
N GLN A 158 -0.72 -10.51 14.02
CA GLN A 158 0.73 -10.59 14.16
C GLN A 158 1.26 -12.00 13.82
N ARG A 159 0.63 -13.05 14.38
CA ARG A 159 1.02 -14.43 14.08
C ARG A 159 0.83 -14.78 12.62
N MET A 160 -0.31 -14.40 12.02
CA MET A 160 -0.60 -14.61 10.60
C MET A 160 0.40 -13.92 9.71
N PHE A 161 0.69 -12.64 9.95
CA PHE A 161 1.68 -11.87 9.17
C PHE A 161 3.06 -12.53 9.24
N ARG A 162 3.53 -12.86 10.44
CA ARG A 162 4.80 -13.54 10.65
C ARG A 162 4.86 -14.88 9.94
N TYR A 163 3.82 -15.69 10.03
CA TYR A 163 3.72 -16.99 9.37
C TYR A 163 3.92 -16.89 7.86
N VAL A 164 3.28 -15.91 7.24
CA VAL A 164 3.41 -15.66 5.79
C VAL A 164 4.83 -15.22 5.42
N VAL A 165 5.40 -14.26 6.14
CA VAL A 165 6.77 -13.79 5.91
C VAL A 165 7.79 -14.93 6.09
N GLU A 166 7.68 -15.70 7.16
CA GLU A 166 8.57 -16.82 7.45
C GLU A 166 8.46 -17.93 6.42
N SER A 167 7.27 -18.15 5.85
CA SER A 167 7.07 -19.06 4.73
C SER A 167 7.88 -18.64 3.50
N PHE A 168 7.86 -17.35 3.14
CA PHE A 168 8.67 -16.83 2.03
C PHE A 168 10.17 -16.98 2.28
N ARG A 169 10.62 -16.68 3.48
CA ARG A 169 12.04 -16.84 3.86
C ARG A 169 12.49 -18.30 3.79
N ARG A 170 11.66 -19.22 4.23
CA ARG A 170 11.91 -20.67 4.16
C ARG A 170 12.17 -21.14 2.72
N PHE A 171 11.46 -20.54 1.74
CA PHE A 171 11.62 -20.87 0.32
C PHE A 171 12.59 -19.92 -0.42
N GLY A 172 13.30 -19.06 0.31
CA GLY A 172 14.39 -18.22 -0.21
C GLY A 172 13.96 -17.00 -1.02
N ALA A 173 12.71 -16.54 -0.85
CA ALA A 173 12.17 -15.34 -1.52
C ALA A 173 12.58 -14.04 -0.79
N TYR A 174 13.86 -13.78 -0.67
CA TYR A 174 14.42 -12.60 0.04
C TYR A 174 14.34 -11.31 -0.78
N ASN A 175 13.90 -11.37 -2.01
CA ASN A 175 13.67 -10.21 -2.87
C ASN A 175 12.33 -9.50 -2.56
N VAL A 176 11.45 -10.11 -1.76
CA VAL A 176 10.20 -9.50 -1.29
C VAL A 176 10.48 -8.60 -0.09
N ARG A 177 9.88 -7.41 -0.09
CA ARG A 177 9.86 -6.48 1.05
C ARG A 177 8.45 -6.37 1.60
N TRP A 178 8.31 -6.41 2.90
CA TRP A 178 7.02 -6.52 3.58
C TRP A 178 6.58 -5.19 4.18
N ALA A 179 5.40 -4.74 3.80
CA ALA A 179 4.81 -3.50 4.30
C ALA A 179 3.70 -3.80 5.33
N PHE A 180 3.85 -3.23 6.52
CA PHE A 180 2.78 -3.13 7.51
C PHE A 180 2.02 -1.83 7.27
N CYS A 181 0.73 -1.90 6.95
CA CYS A 181 -0.04 -0.74 6.50
C CYS A 181 -1.42 -0.65 7.15
N PRO A 182 -1.54 -0.01 8.30
CA PRO A 182 -2.83 0.36 8.89
C PRO A 182 -3.46 1.57 8.19
N ASN A 183 -4.79 1.73 8.38
CA ASN A 183 -5.48 2.95 8.03
C ASN A 183 -5.26 4.05 9.09
N ALA A 184 -5.36 5.31 8.67
CA ALA A 184 -5.25 6.48 9.55
C ALA A 184 -6.36 6.55 10.62
N GLU A 185 -7.49 5.92 10.35
CA GLU A 185 -8.62 5.82 11.27
C GLU A 185 -8.75 4.38 11.80
N SER A 186 -9.11 4.25 13.08
CA SER A 186 -9.40 2.95 13.70
C SER A 186 -10.86 2.89 14.13
N VAL A 187 -11.48 1.74 13.97
CA VAL A 187 -12.84 1.51 14.48
C VAL A 187 -12.81 0.92 15.89
N PRO A 188 -13.82 1.19 16.74
CA PRO A 188 -14.84 2.22 16.58
C PRO A 188 -14.24 3.62 16.66
N TYR A 189 -14.67 4.49 15.78
CA TYR A 189 -14.13 5.84 15.69
C TYR A 189 -14.29 6.62 16.99
N GLY A 190 -13.16 7.13 17.50
CA GLY A 190 -13.17 7.99 18.68
C GLY A 190 -13.48 7.29 20.01
N ASP A 191 -13.58 5.96 20.05
CA ASP A 191 -13.78 5.21 21.29
C ASP A 191 -12.45 4.95 22.01
N PRO A 192 -12.19 5.62 23.15
CA PRO A 192 -10.95 5.41 23.90
C PRO A 192 -10.86 4.04 24.56
N SER A 193 -11.99 3.31 24.68
CA SER A 193 -12.01 1.95 25.29
C SER A 193 -11.50 0.88 24.31
N ALA A 194 -11.54 1.15 23.00
CA ALA A 194 -11.04 0.24 21.96
C ALA A 194 -9.51 0.34 21.78
N VAL A 195 -8.77 0.45 22.88
CA VAL A 195 -7.29 0.56 22.89
C VAL A 195 -6.63 -0.63 22.18
N TRP A 196 -7.26 -1.78 22.20
CA TRP A 196 -6.77 -2.98 21.56
C TRP A 196 -6.74 -2.89 20.02
N ASN A 197 -7.58 -2.04 19.41
CA ASN A 197 -7.65 -1.87 17.96
C ASN A 197 -6.78 -0.72 17.44
N ARG A 198 -5.79 -0.30 18.19
CA ARG A 198 -4.82 0.70 17.72
C ARG A 198 -3.82 0.08 16.74
N PRO A 199 -3.37 0.82 15.73
CA PRO A 199 -2.38 0.34 14.76
C PRO A 199 -1.17 -0.35 15.38
N GLU A 200 -0.64 0.21 16.46
CA GLU A 200 0.53 -0.32 17.15
C GLU A 200 0.34 -1.72 17.73
N ALA A 201 -0.89 -2.04 18.12
CA ALA A 201 -1.21 -3.35 18.66
C ALA A 201 -1.08 -4.47 17.61
N TYR A 202 -1.22 -4.13 16.33
CA TYR A 202 -1.10 -5.07 15.21
C TYR A 202 0.33 -5.26 14.70
N TYR A 203 1.29 -4.45 15.16
CA TYR A 203 2.65 -4.48 14.61
C TYR A 203 3.34 -5.84 14.83
N PRO A 204 3.72 -6.56 13.76
CA PRO A 204 4.22 -7.92 13.91
C PRO A 204 5.70 -8.02 14.29
N GLY A 205 6.43 -6.89 14.33
CA GLY A 205 7.81 -6.80 14.75
C GLY A 205 8.80 -6.39 13.64
N ASP A 206 9.90 -5.78 14.06
CA ASP A 206 10.92 -5.19 13.18
C ASP A 206 11.60 -6.20 12.26
N ASP A 207 11.67 -7.44 12.71
CA ASP A 207 12.32 -8.53 11.99
C ASP A 207 11.53 -9.04 10.78
N VAL A 208 10.20 -8.77 10.73
CA VAL A 208 9.33 -9.21 9.63
C VAL A 208 8.71 -8.05 8.83
N VAL A 209 8.93 -6.81 9.25
CA VAL A 209 8.47 -5.60 8.55
C VAL A 209 9.66 -4.87 7.96
N ASP A 210 9.64 -4.57 6.67
CA ASP A 210 10.65 -3.76 6.00
C ASP A 210 10.21 -2.29 5.87
N VAL A 211 8.90 -2.05 5.75
CA VAL A 211 8.31 -0.76 5.42
C VAL A 211 7.06 -0.51 6.26
N LEU A 212 6.91 0.71 6.75
CA LEU A 212 5.67 1.18 7.38
C LEU A 212 4.80 1.88 6.35
N GLY A 213 3.53 1.55 6.32
CA GLY A 213 2.53 2.12 5.43
C GLY A 213 1.43 2.86 6.18
N MET A 214 0.80 3.78 5.50
CA MET A 214 -0.39 4.50 5.94
C MET A 214 -1.39 4.58 4.79
N ASP A 215 -2.67 4.34 5.07
CA ASP A 215 -3.78 4.61 4.15
C ASP A 215 -4.75 5.60 4.78
N GLY A 216 -5.32 6.50 3.98
CA GLY A 216 -6.27 7.49 4.47
C GLY A 216 -6.71 8.47 3.38
N TYR A 217 -7.92 9.03 3.53
CA TYR A 217 -8.56 9.80 2.47
C TYR A 217 -9.21 11.06 2.97
N ASN A 218 -9.08 12.15 2.21
CA ASN A 218 -9.92 13.33 2.39
C ASN A 218 -11.21 13.17 1.57
N TRP A 219 -12.25 12.65 2.21
CA TRP A 219 -13.58 12.53 1.62
C TRP A 219 -14.23 13.87 1.31
N GLY A 220 -13.72 14.97 1.90
CA GLY A 220 -14.38 16.26 1.81
C GLY A 220 -15.80 16.19 2.33
N MET A 221 -16.70 16.94 1.73
CA MET A 221 -18.13 16.95 2.07
C MET A 221 -18.96 16.06 1.13
N THR A 222 -18.45 14.87 0.77
CA THR A 222 -19.10 13.96 -0.21
C THR A 222 -20.07 12.98 0.41
N LYS A 223 -19.94 12.70 1.72
CA LYS A 223 -20.81 11.75 2.44
C LYS A 223 -21.74 12.51 3.41
N THR A 224 -23.00 12.09 3.43
CA THR A 224 -24.03 12.69 4.30
C THR A 224 -24.73 11.60 5.11
N ARG A 225 -25.17 11.95 6.34
CA ARG A 225 -25.89 10.99 7.20
C ARG A 225 -27.13 10.42 6.55
N GLU A 226 -27.83 11.23 5.74
CA GLU A 226 -29.07 10.84 5.07
C GLU A 226 -28.84 9.76 4.01
N LYS A 227 -27.77 9.88 3.21
CA LYS A 227 -27.49 8.97 2.09
C LYS A 227 -26.56 7.82 2.45
N ASP A 228 -25.57 8.11 3.29
CA ASP A 228 -24.42 7.22 3.51
C ASP A 228 -24.39 6.64 4.94
N GLY A 229 -25.28 7.09 5.84
CA GLY A 229 -25.30 6.69 7.24
C GLY A 229 -24.25 7.39 8.12
N TRP A 230 -23.33 8.13 7.52
CA TRP A 230 -22.30 8.91 8.19
C TRP A 230 -22.04 10.23 7.47
N GLN A 231 -21.34 11.15 8.14
CA GLN A 231 -21.03 12.48 7.60
C GLN A 231 -19.53 12.63 7.46
N SER A 232 -19.06 12.89 6.23
CA SER A 232 -17.67 13.28 6.00
C SER A 232 -17.49 14.80 6.15
N ARG A 233 -16.26 15.19 6.42
CA ARG A 233 -15.82 16.57 6.45
C ARG A 233 -14.52 16.73 5.67
N TRP A 234 -14.22 17.95 5.25
CA TRP A 234 -12.92 18.27 4.72
C TRP A 234 -11.85 18.11 5.80
N GLN A 235 -10.75 17.47 5.43
CA GLN A 235 -9.57 17.27 6.28
C GLN A 235 -8.31 17.57 5.47
N THR A 236 -7.35 18.23 6.09
CA THR A 236 -6.02 18.42 5.51
C THR A 236 -5.23 17.12 5.54
N PHE A 237 -4.12 17.05 4.82
CA PHE A 237 -3.23 15.89 4.85
C PHE A 237 -2.68 15.67 6.27
N GLY A 238 -2.29 16.74 6.96
CA GLY A 238 -1.84 16.68 8.35
C GLY A 238 -2.89 16.13 9.29
N GLU A 239 -4.14 16.62 9.21
CA GLU A 239 -5.24 16.12 10.06
C GLU A 239 -5.52 14.62 9.88
N ILE A 240 -5.28 14.07 8.68
CA ILE A 240 -5.46 12.65 8.40
C ILE A 240 -4.30 11.82 8.95
N PHE A 241 -3.06 12.20 8.65
CA PHE A 241 -1.92 11.30 8.78
C PHE A 241 -1.01 11.56 9.98
N GLU A 242 -1.02 12.76 10.59
CA GLU A 242 -0.02 13.12 11.60
C GLU A 242 -0.01 12.18 12.81
N ASN A 243 -1.18 11.81 13.31
CA ASN A 243 -1.27 10.92 14.47
C ASN A 243 -0.70 9.52 14.16
N LEU A 244 -1.08 8.95 13.02
CA LEU A 244 -0.58 7.64 12.59
C LEU A 244 0.92 7.70 12.29
N TYR A 245 1.39 8.73 11.58
CA TYR A 245 2.81 8.94 11.31
C TYR A 245 3.65 8.98 12.60
N ARG A 246 3.22 9.79 13.57
CA ARG A 246 3.91 9.89 14.89
C ARG A 246 3.90 8.57 15.65
N SER A 247 2.83 7.80 15.52
CA SER A 247 2.69 6.50 16.15
C SER A 247 3.66 5.49 15.53
N LEU A 248 3.67 5.36 14.22
CA LEU A 248 4.53 4.44 13.49
C LEU A 248 6.01 4.76 13.64
N THR A 249 6.39 6.06 13.60
CA THR A 249 7.79 6.46 13.76
C THR A 249 8.31 6.29 15.18
N ARG A 250 7.45 6.32 16.19
CA ARG A 250 7.83 5.92 17.56
C ARG A 250 7.97 4.42 17.70
N LEU A 251 7.12 3.65 17.00
CA LEU A 251 7.11 2.19 17.05
C LEU A 251 8.35 1.59 16.40
N ALA A 252 8.74 2.08 15.23
CA ALA A 252 9.88 1.58 14.46
C ALA A 252 10.60 2.74 13.72
N PRO A 253 11.44 3.52 14.44
CA PRO A 253 12.01 4.79 13.96
C PRO A 253 12.96 4.64 12.76
N GLU A 254 13.54 3.46 12.57
CA GLU A 254 14.48 3.19 11.48
C GLU A 254 13.81 2.69 10.19
N LYS A 255 12.49 2.46 10.22
CA LYS A 255 11.76 1.97 9.04
C LYS A 255 11.31 3.11 8.15
N PRO A 256 11.42 2.97 6.82
CA PRO A 256 10.87 3.94 5.87
C PRO A 256 9.34 3.98 5.97
N VAL A 257 8.77 5.18 5.93
CA VAL A 257 7.32 5.39 6.02
C VAL A 257 6.77 5.82 4.67
N TRP A 258 5.67 5.23 4.26
CA TRP A 258 4.96 5.46 3.01
C TRP A 258 3.49 5.79 3.24
N VAL A 259 2.89 6.52 2.32
CA VAL A 259 1.44 6.53 2.13
C VAL A 259 1.15 5.69 0.90
N PHE A 260 0.51 4.52 1.09
CA PHE A 260 0.24 3.59 -0.01
C PHE A 260 -1.11 3.86 -0.69
N GLU A 261 -2.05 4.46 0.03
CA GLU A 261 -3.31 4.91 -0.52
C GLU A 261 -3.72 6.25 0.05
N THR A 262 -3.99 7.20 -0.84
CA THR A 262 -4.61 8.47 -0.46
C THR A 262 -5.32 9.11 -1.64
N GLY A 263 -6.22 10.01 -1.33
CA GLY A 263 -6.93 10.83 -2.29
C GLY A 263 -7.63 12.00 -1.59
N SER A 264 -7.96 13.03 -2.35
CA SER A 264 -8.70 14.18 -1.85
C SER A 264 -9.81 14.57 -2.79
N MET A 265 -11.00 14.83 -2.25
CA MET A 265 -12.12 15.41 -3.00
C MET A 265 -12.04 16.94 -2.98
N ASN A 266 -12.70 17.59 -3.95
CA ASN A 266 -12.85 19.06 -3.95
C ASN A 266 -14.02 19.55 -3.10
N ALA A 267 -14.94 18.66 -2.71
CA ALA A 267 -16.13 19.04 -1.95
C ALA A 267 -15.76 19.57 -0.56
N GLY A 268 -15.93 20.84 -0.32
CA GLY A 268 -15.63 21.51 0.94
C GLY A 268 -14.24 22.14 1.05
N GLY A 269 -13.41 22.05 -0.02
CA GLY A 269 -12.07 22.65 -0.03
C GLY A 269 -11.40 22.59 -1.40
N ASP A 270 -10.09 22.74 -1.44
CA ASP A 270 -9.27 22.80 -2.66
C ASP A 270 -8.26 21.63 -2.69
N ARG A 271 -8.48 20.68 -3.61
CA ARG A 271 -7.59 19.51 -3.84
C ARG A 271 -6.17 19.94 -4.18
N THR A 272 -6.01 21.04 -4.89
CA THR A 272 -4.68 21.54 -5.29
C THR A 272 -3.89 22.03 -4.08
N ALA A 273 -4.54 22.79 -3.20
CA ALA A 273 -3.95 23.23 -1.94
C ALA A 273 -3.63 22.04 -1.02
N TRP A 274 -4.52 21.05 -0.98
CA TRP A 274 -4.32 19.80 -0.25
C TRP A 274 -3.06 19.04 -0.73
N LEU A 275 -2.88 18.92 -2.05
CA LEU A 275 -1.69 18.28 -2.63
C LEU A 275 -0.40 19.05 -2.33
N ARG A 276 -0.44 20.39 -2.31
CA ARG A 276 0.73 21.20 -1.88
C ARG A 276 1.11 20.90 -0.45
N GLU A 277 0.13 20.86 0.44
CA GLU A 277 0.35 20.52 1.85
C GLU A 277 0.91 19.10 1.96
N ALA A 278 0.29 18.12 1.29
CA ALA A 278 0.71 16.72 1.30
C ALA A 278 2.20 16.57 0.90
N LEU A 279 2.62 17.20 -0.20
CA LEU A 279 4.01 17.14 -0.65
C LEU A 279 4.97 17.92 0.27
N SER A 280 4.50 18.99 0.91
CA SER A 280 5.29 19.73 1.91
C SER A 280 5.52 18.89 3.16
N LEU A 281 4.45 18.34 3.73
CA LEU A 281 4.54 17.48 4.91
C LEU A 281 5.29 16.17 4.63
N ALA A 282 5.14 15.61 3.43
CA ALA A 282 5.89 14.42 3.05
C ALA A 282 7.42 14.65 3.06
N ARG A 283 7.88 15.83 2.66
CA ARG A 283 9.30 16.21 2.78
C ARG A 283 9.69 16.42 4.23
N GLU A 284 8.89 17.17 5.00
CA GLU A 284 9.13 17.44 6.41
C GLU A 284 9.22 16.14 7.23
N TRP A 285 8.29 15.23 7.02
CA TRP A 285 8.22 13.93 7.67
C TRP A 285 9.17 12.89 7.07
N ARG A 286 9.85 13.22 5.98
CA ARG A 286 10.74 12.30 5.26
C ARG A 286 10.03 11.02 4.81
N LEU A 287 8.80 11.15 4.33
CA LEU A 287 8.11 10.03 3.73
C LEU A 287 8.87 9.54 2.51
N SER A 288 8.99 8.24 2.37
CA SER A 288 9.63 7.63 1.20
C SER A 288 8.79 7.75 -0.07
N GLY A 289 7.47 7.80 0.06
CA GLY A 289 6.58 8.03 -1.06
C GLY A 289 5.12 8.22 -0.69
N ILE A 290 4.36 8.70 -1.68
CA ILE A 290 2.91 8.85 -1.62
C ILE A 290 2.31 8.23 -2.88
N CYS A 291 1.33 7.33 -2.72
CA CYS A 291 0.58 6.74 -3.81
C CYS A 291 -0.85 7.28 -3.83
N TRP A 292 -1.22 7.90 -4.94
CA TRP A 292 -2.56 8.40 -5.16
C TRP A 292 -3.49 7.27 -5.59
N PHE A 293 -4.68 7.16 -4.98
CA PHE A 293 -5.69 6.19 -5.34
C PHE A 293 -6.41 6.59 -6.63
N GLN A 294 -5.97 6.02 -7.75
CA GLN A 294 -6.42 6.38 -9.09
C GLN A 294 -7.63 5.53 -9.50
N VAL A 295 -8.72 5.64 -8.75
CA VAL A 295 -9.90 4.80 -8.89
C VAL A 295 -11.17 5.64 -8.83
N ASP A 296 -12.17 5.23 -9.63
CA ASP A 296 -13.55 5.66 -9.54
C ASP A 296 -14.35 4.53 -8.87
N LYS A 297 -14.73 4.76 -7.62
CA LYS A 297 -15.40 3.74 -6.79
C LYS A 297 -16.52 4.38 -5.97
N GLU A 298 -16.31 4.63 -4.67
CA GLU A 298 -17.30 5.31 -3.82
C GLU A 298 -17.48 6.78 -4.18
N VAL A 299 -16.41 7.39 -4.71
CA VAL A 299 -16.31 8.71 -5.34
C VAL A 299 -15.21 8.64 -6.41
N ASP A 300 -15.19 9.59 -7.34
CA ASP A 300 -14.12 9.66 -8.34
C ASP A 300 -12.85 10.29 -7.75
N TRP A 301 -11.94 9.45 -7.25
CA TRP A 301 -10.65 9.86 -6.70
C TRP A 301 -9.64 10.31 -7.77
N ARG A 302 -9.84 9.90 -9.03
CA ARG A 302 -8.85 10.02 -10.10
C ARG A 302 -8.37 11.45 -10.32
N LEU A 303 -7.07 11.57 -10.60
CA LEU A 303 -6.46 12.74 -11.22
C LEU A 303 -6.57 12.62 -12.75
N ASP A 304 -7.04 13.67 -13.41
CA ASP A 304 -7.07 13.80 -14.86
C ASP A 304 -6.41 15.15 -15.22
N ILE A 305 -5.36 15.12 -16.04
CA ILE A 305 -4.60 16.34 -16.40
C ILE A 305 -5.46 17.42 -17.03
N ARG A 306 -6.56 17.04 -17.71
CA ARG A 306 -7.49 17.98 -18.34
C ARG A 306 -8.35 18.73 -17.32
N ARG A 307 -8.66 18.08 -16.18
CA ARG A 307 -9.49 18.62 -15.11
C ARG A 307 -8.62 19.18 -13.98
N ASP A 308 -7.53 18.52 -13.69
CA ASP A 308 -6.69 18.74 -12.50
C ASP A 308 -5.29 19.26 -12.87
N ALA A 309 -5.16 20.06 -13.97
CA ALA A 309 -3.88 20.49 -14.53
C ALA A 309 -2.93 21.13 -13.50
N GLU A 310 -3.46 21.98 -12.63
CA GLU A 310 -2.67 22.64 -11.58
C GLU A 310 -2.18 21.64 -10.54
N ALA A 311 -3.06 20.74 -10.06
CA ALA A 311 -2.72 19.67 -9.12
C ALA A 311 -1.63 18.74 -9.68
N VAL A 312 -1.78 18.34 -10.94
CA VAL A 312 -0.78 17.55 -11.67
C VAL A 312 0.54 18.32 -11.81
N GLY A 313 0.47 19.62 -12.08
CA GLY A 313 1.65 20.50 -12.16
C GLY A 313 2.47 20.53 -10.87
N ILE A 314 1.80 20.50 -9.72
CA ILE A 314 2.44 20.46 -8.40
C ILE A 314 3.20 19.14 -8.21
N VAL A 315 2.59 18.02 -8.58
CA VAL A 315 3.24 16.71 -8.52
C VAL A 315 4.45 16.64 -9.46
N ARG A 316 4.34 17.17 -10.69
CA ARG A 316 5.46 17.24 -11.66
C ARG A 316 6.63 18.08 -11.20
N GLY A 317 6.37 19.15 -10.48
CA GLY A 317 7.40 20.03 -9.91
C GLY A 317 8.24 19.38 -8.80
N GLY A 318 7.96 18.12 -8.45
CA GLY A 318 8.83 17.27 -7.68
C GLY A 318 10.14 16.98 -8.43
N PRO A 319 11.22 16.58 -7.74
CA PRO A 319 12.52 16.37 -8.37
C PRO A 319 12.46 15.26 -9.43
N PRO A 320 13.39 15.31 -10.42
CA PRO A 320 13.53 14.22 -11.38
C PRO A 320 13.90 12.91 -10.69
N LEU A 321 13.49 11.80 -11.31
CA LEU A 321 13.81 10.44 -10.87
C LEU A 321 15.28 10.27 -10.55
N PRO A 322 15.67 9.70 -9.39
CA PRO A 322 17.04 9.30 -9.16
C PRO A 322 17.49 8.33 -10.26
N GLY A 323 18.54 8.67 -10.98
CA GLY A 323 19.15 7.78 -11.98
C GLY A 323 18.79 8.04 -13.45
N TYR A 324 18.04 9.10 -13.77
CA TYR A 324 17.79 9.53 -15.15
C TYR A 324 18.55 10.81 -15.48
N GLY A 325 19.85 10.65 -15.74
CA GLY A 325 20.61 11.64 -16.49
C GLY A 325 19.98 11.77 -17.87
N SER A 326 19.61 13.00 -18.25
CA SER A 326 19.36 13.36 -19.64
C SER A 326 20.51 12.88 -20.49
N GLY A 327 20.34 11.78 -21.22
CA GLY A 327 21.18 11.49 -22.36
C GLY A 327 20.99 12.61 -23.35
N GLY A 328 21.90 13.59 -23.31
CA GLY A 328 22.01 14.57 -24.34
C GLY A 328 22.31 13.84 -25.64
N GLY A 329 21.40 13.94 -26.59
CA GLY A 329 21.72 13.69 -27.98
C GLY A 329 22.53 14.85 -28.47
N GLU A 330 23.72 14.61 -28.91
CA GLU A 330 24.34 15.29 -30.04
C GLU A 330 24.01 14.50 -31.31
#